data_1b92a639b708378b85b913d91d3f25c8
#
_entry.id   1b92a639b708378b85b913d91d3f25c8
#
_cell.length_a   1.000
_cell.length_b   1.000
_cell.length_c   1.000
_cell.angle_alpha   90.00
_cell.angle_beta   90.00
_cell.angle_gamma   90.00
#
_symmetry.space_group_name_H-M   'P 1'
#
loop_
_entity.id
_entity.type
_entity.pdbx_description
1 polymer ?
#
loop_
_entity_poly.entity_id
_entity_poly.type
_entity_poly.pdbx_seq_one_letter_code
_entity_poly.pdbx_strand_id
1 'polypeptide(L)'
;RDWGFEVAVPEAVSCALEGPDQGRKLAEWQAMGLTRISGKAFPANENGKDLFLLMPAGRYGPAFLVTPNFYVLKAYNMSDLYALFIGHVSDRIAYGSGDFITAWGALGSLTRGDIARMQRALEAQGHDVGGADGLPGYKTRRSIGRWQDAQSQPSTCFPTSPLKATLR
;
A
#
# COMPACT_ATOMS: atom_id res chain seq x y z
N ARG A 1 -13.86 13.02 9.20
CA ARG A 1 -12.75 12.98 8.26
C ARG A 1 -12.79 11.67 7.48
N ASP A 2 -12.62 11.75 6.16
CA ASP A 2 -12.58 10.56 5.29
C ASP A 2 -11.48 9.59 5.75
N TRP A 3 -11.65 8.30 5.47
CA TRP A 3 -10.62 7.31 5.77
C TRP A 3 -9.45 7.36 4.77
N GLY A 4 -9.71 7.76 3.52
CA GLY A 4 -8.70 7.84 2.46
C GLY A 4 -9.29 8.16 1.09
N PHE A 5 -8.38 8.21 0.12
CA PHE A 5 -8.69 8.57 -1.28
C PHE A 5 -7.92 7.64 -2.21
N GLU A 6 -8.59 7.03 -3.18
CA GLU A 6 -7.91 6.28 -4.24
C GLU A 6 -7.10 7.26 -5.11
N VAL A 7 -5.83 6.92 -5.38
CA VAL A 7 -4.88 7.79 -6.06
C VAL A 7 -4.13 7.09 -7.19
N ALA A 8 -3.76 7.87 -8.21
CA ALA A 8 -2.76 7.50 -9.17
C ALA A 8 -1.37 7.80 -8.57
N VAL A 9 -0.48 6.82 -8.58
CA VAL A 9 0.89 6.94 -8.09
C VAL A 9 1.84 6.80 -9.27
N PRO A 10 2.58 7.88 -9.65
CA PRO A 10 3.54 7.82 -10.75
C PRO A 10 4.61 6.73 -10.53
N GLU A 11 5.13 6.16 -11.59
CA GLU A 11 6.20 5.12 -11.50
C GLU A 11 7.47 5.64 -10.80
N ALA A 12 7.78 6.93 -10.99
CA ALA A 12 8.92 7.56 -10.33
C ALA A 12 8.78 7.68 -8.81
N VAL A 13 7.58 7.54 -8.27
CA VAL A 13 7.33 7.55 -6.82
C VAL A 13 7.50 6.14 -6.29
N SER A 14 8.49 5.93 -5.44
CA SER A 14 8.75 4.60 -4.88
C SER A 14 7.56 4.09 -4.05
N CYS A 15 7.09 2.88 -4.35
CA CYS A 15 6.09 2.19 -3.53
C CYS A 15 6.62 1.87 -2.12
N ALA A 16 7.93 1.94 -1.89
CA ALA A 16 8.53 1.79 -0.55
C ALA A 16 8.29 3.02 0.36
N LEU A 17 7.61 4.06 -0.13
CA LEU A 17 7.14 5.17 0.69
C LEU A 17 5.83 4.87 1.44
N GLU A 18 5.25 3.67 1.26
CA GLU A 18 4.06 3.29 2.00
C GLU A 18 4.33 3.05 3.49
N GLY A 19 3.34 3.31 4.32
CA GLY A 19 3.31 2.91 5.72
C GLY A 19 2.92 4.01 6.70
N PRO A 20 2.48 3.61 7.91
CA PRO A 20 1.99 4.53 8.94
C PRO A 20 3.08 5.45 9.52
N ASP A 21 4.33 5.10 9.34
CA ASP A 21 5.51 5.81 9.81
C ASP A 21 6.11 6.77 8.76
N GLN A 22 5.47 6.89 7.59
CA GLN A 22 5.94 7.72 6.47
C GLN A 22 4.89 8.76 6.02
N GLY A 23 4.17 9.33 6.99
CA GLY A 23 3.23 10.41 6.73
C GLY A 23 3.91 11.63 6.11
N ARG A 24 3.24 12.26 5.13
CA ARG A 24 3.66 13.50 4.48
C ARG A 24 2.47 14.43 4.32
N LYS A 25 2.75 15.72 4.25
CA LYS A 25 1.70 16.70 3.92
C LYS A 25 1.12 16.42 2.54
N LEU A 26 -0.19 16.69 2.38
CA LEU A 26 -0.86 16.53 1.09
C LEU A 26 -0.10 17.24 -0.05
N ALA A 27 0.40 18.46 0.20
CA ALA A 27 1.16 19.21 -0.80
C ALA A 27 2.43 18.51 -1.26
N GLU A 28 3.11 17.76 -0.38
CA GLU A 28 4.31 16.98 -0.71
C GLU A 28 3.94 15.79 -1.62
N TRP A 29 2.85 15.09 -1.32
CA TRP A 29 2.33 14.02 -2.19
C TRP A 29 1.95 14.56 -3.58
N GLN A 30 1.29 15.72 -3.63
CA GLN A 30 0.93 16.38 -4.88
C GLN A 30 2.16 16.83 -5.68
N ALA A 31 3.19 17.35 -5.00
CA ALA A 31 4.45 17.73 -5.63
C ALA A 31 5.19 16.53 -6.25
N MET A 32 5.00 15.33 -5.70
CA MET A 32 5.48 14.07 -6.30
C MET A 32 4.57 13.56 -7.44
N GLY A 33 3.49 14.25 -7.75
CA GLY A 33 2.58 13.91 -8.85
C GLY A 33 1.42 13.00 -8.47
N LEU A 34 1.17 12.71 -7.18
CA LEU A 34 0.00 11.94 -6.78
C LEU A 34 -1.27 12.77 -6.99
N THR A 35 -2.25 12.16 -7.64
CA THR A 35 -3.57 12.76 -7.90
C THR A 35 -4.67 11.78 -7.52
N ARG A 36 -5.88 12.28 -7.23
CA ARG A 36 -7.02 11.39 -7.08
C ARG A 36 -7.32 10.74 -8.42
N ILE A 37 -7.49 9.42 -8.43
CA ILE A 37 -7.79 8.66 -9.66
C ILE A 37 -9.11 9.11 -10.29
N SER A 38 -10.05 9.62 -9.49
CA SER A 38 -11.33 10.16 -9.94
C SER A 38 -11.22 11.50 -10.70
N GLY A 39 -10.04 12.11 -10.78
CA GLY A 39 -9.82 13.44 -11.33
C GLY A 39 -10.30 14.59 -10.46
N LYS A 40 -10.97 14.33 -9.32
CA LYS A 40 -11.43 15.35 -8.40
C LYS A 40 -10.27 15.91 -7.57
N ALA A 41 -10.37 17.18 -7.16
CA ALA A 41 -9.44 17.75 -6.19
C ALA A 41 -9.54 17.01 -4.83
N PHE A 42 -8.46 17.02 -4.06
CA PHE A 42 -8.55 16.62 -2.65
C PHE A 42 -9.40 17.62 -1.87
N PRO A 43 -10.14 17.16 -0.85
CA PRO A 43 -10.92 18.07 -0.02
C PRO A 43 -10.04 19.13 0.67
N ALA A 44 -10.50 20.37 0.71
CA ALA A 44 -9.72 21.49 1.29
C ALA A 44 -9.39 21.27 2.79
N ASN A 45 -10.22 20.52 3.51
CA ASN A 45 -9.98 20.16 4.90
C ASN A 45 -8.79 19.20 5.10
N GLU A 46 -8.21 18.65 4.03
CA GLU A 46 -6.98 17.84 4.08
C GLU A 46 -5.70 18.69 3.89
N ASN A 47 -5.84 19.95 3.48
CA ASN A 47 -4.69 20.84 3.33
C ASN A 47 -3.90 20.97 4.64
N GLY A 48 -2.58 20.84 4.55
CA GLY A 48 -1.66 20.92 5.69
C GLY A 48 -1.69 19.73 6.65
N LYS A 49 -2.48 18.68 6.36
CA LYS A 49 -2.53 17.47 7.17
C LYS A 49 -1.67 16.36 6.56
N ASP A 50 -1.23 15.46 7.44
CA ASP A 50 -0.49 14.28 7.01
C ASP A 50 -1.45 13.23 6.43
N LEU A 51 -1.03 12.67 5.32
CA LEU A 51 -1.60 11.50 4.66
C LEU A 51 -0.52 10.44 4.48
N PHE A 52 -0.93 9.20 4.35
CA PHE A 52 -0.03 8.05 4.30
C PHE A 52 -0.33 7.24 3.04
N LEU A 53 0.70 6.86 2.31
CA LEU A 53 0.55 5.99 1.17
C LEU A 53 0.22 4.56 1.63
N LEU A 54 -0.78 3.95 1.01
CA LEU A 54 -1.18 2.56 1.20
C LEU A 54 -1.31 1.89 -0.17
N MET A 55 -0.56 0.82 -0.36
CA MET A 55 -0.56 0.02 -1.60
C MET A 55 -0.73 -1.47 -1.26
N PRO A 56 -1.94 -1.93 -0.89
CA PRO A 56 -2.16 -3.25 -0.29
C PRO A 56 -1.78 -4.43 -1.20
N ALA A 57 -1.73 -4.21 -2.51
CA ALA A 57 -1.23 -5.16 -3.51
C ALA A 57 0.02 -4.63 -4.27
N GLY A 58 0.76 -3.70 -3.65
CA GLY A 58 1.85 -3.02 -4.34
C GLY A 58 1.37 -2.36 -5.64
N ARG A 59 2.13 -2.50 -6.72
CA ARG A 59 1.78 -1.97 -8.04
C ARG A 59 0.72 -2.79 -8.79
N TYR A 60 0.23 -3.88 -8.20
CA TYR A 60 -0.75 -4.77 -8.83
C TYR A 60 -2.19 -4.48 -8.42
N GLY A 61 -2.47 -3.37 -7.77
CA GLY A 61 -3.82 -3.01 -7.34
C GLY A 61 -3.96 -1.53 -7.06
N PRO A 62 -5.13 -1.13 -6.54
CA PRO A 62 -5.40 0.26 -6.20
C PRO A 62 -4.44 0.76 -5.12
N ALA A 63 -4.07 2.04 -5.24
CA ALA A 63 -3.29 2.77 -4.27
C ALA A 63 -4.15 3.86 -3.61
N PHE A 64 -3.82 4.18 -2.37
CA PHE A 64 -4.58 5.15 -1.58
C PHE A 64 -3.66 6.12 -0.85
N LEU A 65 -4.10 7.35 -0.70
CA LEU A 65 -3.65 8.22 0.37
C LEU A 65 -4.66 8.14 1.50
N VAL A 66 -4.25 7.51 2.60
CA VAL A 66 -5.12 7.30 3.76
C VAL A 66 -4.88 8.33 4.86
N THR A 67 -5.91 8.60 5.64
CA THR A 67 -5.85 9.51 6.79
C THR A 67 -5.62 8.73 8.08
N PRO A 68 -5.37 9.40 9.22
CA PRO A 68 -5.33 8.73 10.51
C PRO A 68 -6.59 7.90 10.83
N ASN A 69 -7.77 8.25 10.29
CA ASN A 69 -9.00 7.47 10.49
C ASN A 69 -8.89 6.04 9.94
N PHE A 70 -8.14 5.84 8.85
CA PHE A 70 -7.85 4.49 8.35
C PHE A 70 -7.16 3.63 9.42
N TYR A 71 -6.20 4.20 10.12
CA TYR A 71 -5.47 3.48 11.17
C TYR A 71 -6.32 3.24 12.42
N VAL A 72 -7.32 4.08 12.70
CA VAL A 72 -8.34 3.80 13.72
C VAL A 72 -9.13 2.55 13.35
N LEU A 73 -9.60 2.45 12.10
CA LEU A 73 -10.26 1.23 11.60
C LEU A 73 -9.35 0.01 11.66
N LYS A 74 -8.10 0.19 11.26
CA LYS A 74 -7.10 -0.88 11.26
C LYS A 74 -6.79 -1.38 12.68
N ALA A 75 -6.80 -0.52 13.69
CA ALA A 75 -6.54 -0.91 15.08
C ALA A 75 -7.52 -1.96 15.60
N TYR A 76 -8.72 -2.06 15.03
CA TYR A 76 -9.71 -3.05 15.41
C TYR A 76 -9.31 -4.49 14.99
N ASN A 77 -8.68 -4.66 13.83
CA ASN A 77 -8.38 -5.99 13.27
C ASN A 77 -6.94 -6.14 12.73
N MET A 78 -6.09 -5.15 12.86
CA MET A 78 -4.70 -5.12 12.41
C MET A 78 -4.47 -5.46 10.92
N SER A 79 -5.53 -5.51 10.10
CA SER A 79 -5.50 -5.83 8.68
C SER A 79 -5.78 -4.60 7.81
N ASP A 80 -4.88 -4.34 6.83
CA ASP A 80 -5.08 -3.30 5.83
C ASP A 80 -6.35 -3.53 5.00
N LEU A 81 -6.56 -4.78 4.56
CA LEU A 81 -7.71 -5.14 3.72
C LEU A 81 -9.03 -5.04 4.50
N TYR A 82 -9.04 -5.38 5.79
CA TYR A 82 -10.23 -5.20 6.62
C TYR A 82 -10.58 -3.71 6.77
N ALA A 83 -9.61 -2.88 7.14
CA ALA A 83 -9.84 -1.44 7.29
C ALA A 83 -10.30 -0.79 5.97
N LEU A 84 -9.70 -1.21 4.85
CA LEU A 84 -10.10 -0.77 3.51
C LEU A 84 -11.54 -1.18 3.17
N PHE A 85 -11.90 -2.44 3.47
CA PHE A 85 -13.26 -2.95 3.27
C PHE A 85 -14.28 -2.15 4.08
N ILE A 86 -14.04 -1.94 5.37
CA ILE A 86 -14.96 -1.18 6.24
C ILE A 86 -15.11 0.27 5.77
N GLY A 87 -13.98 0.93 5.46
CA GLY A 87 -14.01 2.30 4.94
C GLY A 87 -14.80 2.41 3.64
N HIS A 88 -14.55 1.50 2.70
CA HIS A 88 -15.25 1.48 1.41
C HIS A 88 -16.74 1.16 1.54
N VAL A 89 -17.12 0.20 2.38
CA VAL A 89 -18.54 -0.10 2.68
C VAL A 89 -19.24 1.12 3.29
N SER A 90 -18.57 1.82 4.20
CA SER A 90 -19.10 3.08 4.76
C SER A 90 -19.39 4.12 3.68
N ASP A 91 -18.47 4.30 2.71
CA ASP A 91 -18.67 5.24 1.60
C ASP A 91 -19.80 4.80 0.67
N ARG A 92 -19.95 3.50 0.43
CA ARG A 92 -21.07 2.97 -0.36
C ARG A 92 -22.42 3.23 0.30
N ILE A 93 -22.51 3.06 1.60
CA ILE A 93 -23.76 3.31 2.37
C ILE A 93 -24.06 4.79 2.42
N ALA A 94 -23.07 5.63 2.72
CA ALA A 94 -23.28 7.06 2.93
C ALA A 94 -23.47 7.85 1.64
N TYR A 95 -22.77 7.46 0.56
CA TYR A 95 -22.66 8.28 -0.66
C TYR A 95 -23.02 7.53 -1.93
N GLY A 96 -23.37 6.25 -1.87
CA GLY A 96 -23.60 5.43 -3.06
C GLY A 96 -22.34 5.22 -3.91
N SER A 97 -21.15 5.26 -3.30
CA SER A 97 -19.87 5.09 -3.99
C SER A 97 -19.83 3.76 -4.74
N GLY A 98 -19.27 3.77 -5.97
CA GLY A 98 -19.03 2.56 -6.77
C GLY A 98 -17.80 1.77 -6.30
N ASP A 99 -17.37 0.85 -7.14
CA ASP A 99 -16.14 0.09 -6.94
C ASP A 99 -14.89 0.99 -7.09
N PHE A 100 -13.75 0.51 -6.64
CA PHE A 100 -12.47 1.18 -6.92
C PHE A 100 -12.23 1.23 -8.43
N ILE A 101 -11.65 2.35 -8.88
CA ILE A 101 -11.41 2.59 -10.31
C ILE A 101 -10.27 1.69 -10.82
N THR A 102 -9.22 1.53 -10.00
CA THR A 102 -8.10 0.65 -10.34
C THR A 102 -8.46 -0.79 -10.04
N ALA A 103 -8.35 -1.65 -11.04
CA ALA A 103 -8.60 -3.08 -10.87
C ALA A 103 -7.50 -3.74 -10.00
N TRP A 104 -7.89 -4.78 -9.27
CA TRP A 104 -6.94 -5.67 -8.61
C TRP A 104 -6.33 -6.61 -9.64
N GLY A 105 -5.01 -6.61 -9.75
CA GLY A 105 -4.28 -7.51 -10.64
C GLY A 105 -4.25 -8.95 -10.13
N ALA A 106 -3.92 -9.88 -11.01
CA ALA A 106 -3.69 -11.27 -10.66
C ALA A 106 -2.35 -11.41 -9.90
N LEU A 107 -2.41 -11.75 -8.63
CA LEU A 107 -1.24 -11.82 -7.74
C LEU A 107 -0.52 -13.19 -7.76
N GLY A 108 -1.03 -14.14 -8.55
CA GLY A 108 -0.52 -15.51 -8.58
C GLY A 108 -0.96 -16.37 -7.39
N SER A 109 -0.37 -17.53 -7.24
CA SER A 109 -0.78 -18.57 -6.27
C SER A 109 0.29 -18.82 -5.20
N LEU A 110 0.86 -17.78 -4.60
CA LEU A 110 1.78 -17.96 -3.49
C LEU A 110 1.05 -18.45 -2.24
N THR A 111 1.59 -19.46 -1.61
CA THR A 111 1.12 -19.90 -0.29
C THR A 111 1.66 -18.98 0.81
N ARG A 112 1.02 -19.01 1.97
CA ARG A 112 1.52 -18.32 3.16
C ARG A 112 2.95 -18.75 3.52
N GLY A 113 3.25 -20.05 3.35
CA GLY A 113 4.60 -20.57 3.56
C GLY A 113 5.64 -20.04 2.57
N ASP A 114 5.23 -19.78 1.32
CA ASP A 114 6.11 -19.15 0.33
C ASP A 114 6.47 -17.72 0.73
N ILE A 115 5.48 -16.94 1.14
CA ILE A 115 5.68 -15.57 1.60
C ILE A 115 6.57 -15.55 2.84
N ALA A 116 6.34 -16.44 3.81
CA ALA A 116 7.19 -16.55 5.00
C ALA A 116 8.65 -16.89 4.67
N ARG A 117 8.90 -17.72 3.65
CA ARG A 117 10.28 -17.98 3.18
C ARG A 117 10.92 -16.73 2.57
N MET A 118 10.17 -15.98 1.75
CA MET A 118 10.66 -14.72 1.18
C MET A 118 10.94 -13.68 2.27
N GLN A 119 10.09 -13.59 3.29
CA GLN A 119 10.31 -12.72 4.45
C GLN A 119 11.61 -13.08 5.18
N ARG A 120 11.86 -14.34 5.46
CA ARG A 120 13.12 -14.79 6.08
C ARG A 120 14.35 -14.46 5.22
N ALA A 121 14.25 -14.63 3.91
CA ALA A 121 15.33 -14.26 3.00
C ALA A 121 15.62 -12.75 3.00
N LEU A 122 14.60 -11.92 3.14
CA LEU A 122 14.75 -10.48 3.29
C LEU A 122 15.33 -10.10 4.64
N GLU A 123 14.88 -10.73 5.74
CA GLU A 123 15.45 -10.53 7.08
C GLU A 123 16.93 -10.89 7.14
N ALA A 124 17.33 -12.00 6.51
CA ALA A 124 18.73 -12.40 6.41
C ALA A 124 19.61 -11.38 5.66
N GLN A 125 19.01 -10.55 4.82
CA GLN A 125 19.65 -9.43 4.10
C GLN A 125 19.51 -8.08 4.83
N GLY A 126 18.99 -8.07 6.06
CA GLY A 126 18.88 -6.88 6.91
C GLY A 126 17.62 -6.04 6.68
N HIS A 127 16.62 -6.56 5.97
CA HIS A 127 15.35 -5.86 5.77
C HIS A 127 14.36 -6.09 6.92
N ASP A 128 13.67 -5.04 7.37
CA ASP A 128 12.58 -5.16 8.35
C ASP A 128 11.28 -5.54 7.63
N VAL A 129 10.86 -6.78 7.76
CA VAL A 129 9.59 -7.29 7.20
C VAL A 129 8.47 -7.36 8.25
N GLY A 130 8.76 -7.02 9.51
CA GLY A 130 7.80 -7.08 10.61
C GLY A 130 7.53 -8.49 11.15
N GLY A 131 8.37 -9.45 10.77
CA GLY A 131 8.25 -10.87 11.13
C GLY A 131 7.84 -11.75 9.95
N ALA A 132 8.38 -12.97 9.91
CA ALA A 132 8.15 -13.92 8.81
C ALA A 132 6.89 -14.76 9.04
N ASP A 133 5.75 -14.10 9.12
CA ASP A 133 4.45 -14.72 9.41
C ASP A 133 3.66 -15.19 8.16
N GLY A 134 4.20 -14.89 6.97
CA GLY A 134 3.58 -15.22 5.68
C GLY A 134 2.45 -14.29 5.26
N LEU A 135 2.31 -13.13 5.91
CA LEU A 135 1.36 -12.09 5.54
C LEU A 135 2.13 -10.88 4.99
N PRO A 136 1.83 -10.42 3.76
CA PRO A 136 2.57 -9.32 3.15
C PRO A 136 2.07 -7.96 3.67
N GLY A 137 2.32 -7.65 4.94
CA GLY A 137 2.07 -6.33 5.54
C GLY A 137 2.93 -5.23 4.92
N TYR A 138 2.69 -3.97 5.30
CA TYR A 138 3.39 -2.82 4.70
C TYR A 138 4.93 -2.91 4.84
N LYS A 139 5.44 -3.46 5.95
CA LYS A 139 6.90 -3.65 6.13
C LYS A 139 7.47 -4.65 5.14
N THR A 140 6.77 -5.76 4.90
CA THR A 140 7.16 -6.76 3.88
C THR A 140 7.13 -6.14 2.48
N ARG A 141 6.04 -5.44 2.11
CA ARG A 141 5.89 -4.79 0.81
C ARG A 141 6.98 -3.76 0.58
N ARG A 142 7.26 -2.91 1.58
CA ARG A 142 8.33 -1.92 1.56
C ARG A 142 9.71 -2.58 1.39
N SER A 143 9.98 -3.64 2.11
CA SER A 143 11.25 -4.38 2.05
C SER A 143 11.46 -5.01 0.69
N ILE A 144 10.41 -5.57 0.07
CA ILE A 144 10.46 -6.05 -1.31
C ILE A 144 10.82 -4.90 -2.26
N GLY A 145 10.16 -3.74 -2.15
CA GLY A 145 10.46 -2.59 -3.00
C GLY A 145 11.90 -2.14 -2.88
N ARG A 146 12.41 -1.98 -1.66
CA ARG A 146 13.82 -1.60 -1.41
C ARG A 146 14.81 -2.65 -1.94
N TRP A 147 14.49 -3.93 -1.78
CA TRP A 147 15.30 -5.00 -2.34
C TRP A 147 15.32 -4.95 -3.87
N GLN A 148 14.16 -4.73 -4.51
CA GLN A 148 14.06 -4.58 -5.96
C GLN A 148 14.85 -3.37 -6.45
N ASP A 149 14.73 -2.21 -5.79
CA ASP A 149 15.51 -1.00 -6.08
C ASP A 149 17.02 -1.28 -6.01
N ALA A 150 17.50 -1.99 -5.00
CA ALA A 150 18.91 -2.35 -4.84
C ALA A 150 19.40 -3.30 -5.94
N GLN A 151 18.50 -4.09 -6.54
CA GLN A 151 18.81 -4.95 -7.70
C GLN A 151 18.60 -4.25 -9.06
N SER A 152 18.33 -2.94 -9.06
CA SER A 152 17.97 -2.18 -10.27
C SER A 152 16.80 -2.78 -11.05
N GLN A 153 15.84 -3.37 -10.33
CA GLN A 153 14.61 -3.92 -10.89
C GLN A 153 13.45 -2.95 -10.67
N PRO A 154 12.42 -2.95 -11.53
CA PRO A 154 11.20 -2.19 -11.28
C PRO A 154 10.56 -2.59 -9.94
N SER A 155 10.35 -1.61 -9.04
CA SER A 155 9.79 -1.87 -7.71
C SER A 155 8.30 -2.07 -7.78
N THR A 156 7.87 -3.30 -7.53
CA THR A 156 6.45 -3.69 -7.49
C THR A 156 5.88 -3.74 -6.07
N CYS A 157 6.75 -3.85 -5.06
CA CYS A 157 6.39 -3.87 -3.64
C CYS A 157 5.36 -4.95 -3.26
N PHE A 158 5.36 -6.09 -3.94
CA PHE A 158 4.48 -7.20 -3.60
C PHE A 158 5.12 -8.55 -3.92
N PRO A 159 4.90 -9.58 -3.07
CA PRO A 159 5.41 -10.91 -3.34
C PRO A 159 4.72 -11.53 -4.56
N THR A 160 5.52 -12.04 -5.49
CA THR A 160 5.05 -12.71 -6.71
C THR A 160 5.79 -14.02 -6.93
N SER A 161 5.25 -14.91 -7.77
CA SER A 161 5.91 -16.17 -8.11
C SER A 161 7.29 -15.98 -8.76
N PRO A 162 7.49 -15.01 -9.69
CA PRO A 162 8.84 -14.71 -10.20
C PRO A 162 9.80 -14.24 -9.10
N LEU A 163 9.34 -13.37 -8.19
CA LEU A 163 10.16 -12.88 -7.09
C LEU A 163 10.56 -14.00 -6.11
N LYS A 164 9.66 -14.96 -5.85
CA LYS A 164 9.95 -16.16 -5.04
C LYS A 164 11.14 -16.96 -5.60
N ALA A 165 11.30 -17.01 -6.92
CA ALA A 165 12.42 -17.75 -7.53
C ALA A 165 13.77 -17.06 -7.27
N THR A 166 13.77 -15.76 -7.05
CA THR A 166 14.97 -14.93 -6.85
C THR A 166 15.30 -14.71 -5.38
N LEU A 167 14.30 -14.54 -4.51
CA LEU A 167 14.42 -14.43 -3.06
C LEU A 167 14.44 -15.85 -2.42
N ARG A 168 15.64 -16.40 -2.28
CA ARG A 168 15.86 -17.72 -1.64
C ARG A 168 16.75 -17.59 -0.41
#